data_2442061a322d10b30db671c7b71770e9
#
_entry.id   2442061a322d10b30db671c7b71770e9
#
_cell.length_a   1.000
_cell.length_b   1.000
_cell.length_c   1.000
_cell.angle_alpha   90.00
_cell.angle_beta   90.00
_cell.angle_gamma   90.00
#
_symmetry.space_group_name_H-M   'P 1'
#
loop_
_entity.id
_entity.type
_entity.pdbx_description
1 polymer ?
#
loop_
_entity_poly.entity_id
_entity_poly.type
_entity_poly.pdbx_seq_one_letter_code
_entity_poly.pdbx_strand_id
1 'polypeptide(L)'
;MPFIDVKTNKTVTKELAEQIKADLGSAITAIPGKSEAWLMVRAEGDSNMFFKGDADDCAMFDVSIFGAASDSAYDDLTKRICKISEERLGVPAARTYVKYSEYTTWGWNNMNF
;
A
#
# COMPACT_ATOMS: atom_id res chain seq x y z
N MET A 1 -3.60 -0.22 13.55
CA MET A 1 -2.67 0.84 13.13
C MET A 1 -1.92 0.42 11.88
N PRO A 2 -2.41 0.71 10.69
CA PRO A 2 -1.64 0.46 9.46
C PRO A 2 -1.17 1.76 8.81
N PHE A 3 -0.06 1.65 8.10
CA PHE A 3 0.43 2.67 7.19
C PHE A 3 0.78 2.02 5.86
N ILE A 4 0.32 2.60 4.75
CA ILE A 4 0.67 2.15 3.41
C ILE A 4 1.33 3.29 2.65
N ASP A 5 2.57 3.05 2.23
CA ASP A 5 3.36 3.99 1.44
C ASP A 5 3.39 3.49 -0.01
N VAL A 6 2.84 4.28 -0.92
CA VAL A 6 2.77 3.94 -2.35
C VAL A 6 3.76 4.79 -3.10
N LYS A 7 4.67 4.15 -3.83
CA LYS A 7 5.62 4.82 -4.71
C LYS A 7 5.55 4.25 -6.11
N THR A 8 5.56 5.12 -7.10
CA THR A 8 5.50 4.73 -8.50
C THR A 8 6.25 5.73 -9.36
N ASN A 9 6.73 5.30 -10.52
CA ASN A 9 7.30 6.19 -11.52
C ASN A 9 6.22 6.79 -12.44
N LYS A 10 4.94 6.47 -12.21
CA LYS A 10 3.81 7.14 -12.87
C LYS A 10 3.54 8.48 -12.19
N THR A 11 2.85 9.38 -12.88
CA THR A 11 2.38 10.62 -12.27
C THR A 11 1.15 10.35 -11.41
N VAL A 12 1.17 10.85 -10.18
CA VAL A 12 0.04 10.73 -9.25
C VAL A 12 -0.46 12.13 -8.92
N THR A 13 -1.62 12.48 -9.46
CA THR A 13 -2.30 13.73 -9.12
C THR A 13 -2.97 13.60 -7.75
N LYS A 14 -3.39 14.74 -7.18
CA LYS A 14 -4.13 14.72 -5.91
C LYS A 14 -5.39 13.87 -6.00
N GLU A 15 -6.13 14.00 -7.10
CA GLU A 15 -7.35 13.24 -7.33
C GLU A 15 -7.08 11.74 -7.40
N LEU A 16 -6.01 11.34 -8.10
CA LEU A 16 -5.62 9.95 -8.18
C LEU A 16 -5.18 9.42 -6.81
N ALA A 17 -4.45 10.22 -6.05
CA ALA A 17 -4.04 9.85 -4.69
C ALA A 17 -5.26 9.63 -3.79
N GLU A 18 -6.29 10.47 -3.91
CA GLU A 18 -7.53 10.31 -3.14
C GLU A 18 -8.27 9.02 -3.53
N GLN A 19 -8.30 8.67 -4.81
CA GLN A 19 -8.89 7.42 -5.29
C GLN A 19 -8.13 6.20 -4.76
N ILE A 20 -6.79 6.24 -4.81
CA ILE A 20 -5.95 5.18 -4.26
C ILE A 20 -6.18 5.04 -2.75
N LYS A 21 -6.24 6.15 -2.03
CA LYS A 21 -6.51 6.17 -0.60
C LYS A 21 -7.85 5.48 -0.29
N ALA A 22 -8.91 5.81 -1.03
CA ALA A 22 -10.22 5.22 -0.82
C ALA A 22 -10.21 3.70 -1.09
N ASP A 23 -9.54 3.29 -2.17
CA ASP A 23 -9.42 1.87 -2.51
C ASP A 23 -8.62 1.09 -1.45
N LEU A 24 -7.53 1.68 -0.96
CA LEU A 24 -6.72 1.06 0.11
C LEU A 24 -7.48 1.01 1.43
N GLY A 25 -8.33 2.02 1.70
CA GLY A 25 -9.20 2.01 2.88
C GLY A 25 -10.17 0.84 2.88
N SER A 26 -10.69 0.47 1.71
CA SER A 26 -11.50 -0.74 1.58
C SER A 26 -10.65 -2.01 1.63
N ALA A 27 -9.50 -2.00 0.97
CA ALA A 27 -8.64 -3.18 0.87
C ALA A 27 -8.05 -3.60 2.22
N ILE A 28 -7.74 -2.67 3.11
CA ILE A 28 -7.08 -2.97 4.39
C ILE A 28 -7.94 -3.88 5.29
N THR A 29 -9.24 -3.95 5.06
CA THR A 29 -10.13 -4.85 5.78
C THR A 29 -9.84 -6.32 5.53
N ALA A 30 -9.01 -6.66 4.53
CA ALA A 30 -8.50 -8.01 4.35
C ALA A 30 -7.71 -8.49 5.58
N ILE A 31 -7.13 -7.56 6.34
CA ILE A 31 -6.44 -7.87 7.58
C ILE A 31 -7.44 -7.70 8.73
N PRO A 32 -7.75 -8.79 9.48
CA PRO A 32 -8.72 -8.72 10.56
C PRO A 32 -8.40 -7.63 11.57
N GLY A 33 -9.41 -6.85 11.95
CA GLY A 33 -9.29 -5.78 12.92
C GLY A 33 -8.71 -4.47 12.38
N LYS A 34 -8.36 -4.40 11.10
CA LYS A 34 -7.88 -3.16 10.47
C LYS A 34 -9.00 -2.47 9.71
N SER A 35 -8.97 -1.14 9.69
CA SER A 35 -9.98 -0.34 8.98
C SER A 35 -9.37 0.97 8.51
N GLU A 36 -10.07 1.63 7.60
CA GLU A 36 -9.68 2.96 7.10
C GLU A 36 -9.58 4.00 8.21
N ALA A 37 -10.35 3.85 9.30
CA ALA A 37 -10.34 4.81 10.41
C ALA A 37 -8.94 5.03 11.00
N TRP A 38 -8.07 4.01 10.91
CA TRP A 38 -6.72 4.04 11.48
C TRP A 38 -5.64 3.94 10.42
N LEU A 39 -6.01 3.93 9.15
CA LEU A 39 -5.07 3.81 8.04
C LEU A 39 -4.48 5.17 7.68
N MET A 40 -3.17 5.24 7.65
CA MET A 40 -2.45 6.36 7.04
C MET A 40 -1.94 5.92 5.67
N VAL A 41 -2.13 6.75 4.65
CA VAL A 41 -1.67 6.47 3.28
C VAL A 41 -0.84 7.64 2.79
N ARG A 42 0.30 7.33 2.20
CA ARG A 42 1.06 8.27 1.39
C ARG A 42 1.17 7.70 -0.03
N ALA A 43 0.89 8.53 -1.04
CA ALA A 43 1.04 8.15 -2.44
C ALA A 43 1.91 9.17 -3.14
N GLU A 44 3.05 8.72 -3.67
CA GLU A 44 4.05 9.57 -4.30
C GLU A 44 4.34 9.04 -5.71
N GLY A 45 4.16 9.91 -6.70
CA GLY A 45 4.45 9.61 -8.09
C GLY A 45 5.76 10.23 -8.55
N ASP A 46 6.03 10.07 -9.83
CA ASP A 46 7.21 10.65 -10.49
C ASP A 46 8.54 10.25 -9.82
N SER A 47 8.56 9.11 -9.15
CA SER A 47 9.77 8.59 -8.53
C SER A 47 10.68 7.95 -9.59
N ASN A 48 11.98 8.08 -9.40
CA ASN A 48 12.95 7.37 -10.23
C ASN A 48 13.02 5.93 -9.75
N MET A 49 12.38 5.02 -10.50
CA MET A 49 12.25 3.62 -10.11
C MET A 49 12.59 2.72 -11.29
N PHE A 50 13.24 1.61 -10.97
CA PHE A 50 13.62 0.60 -11.95
C PHE A 50 13.17 -0.77 -11.44
N PHE A 51 12.70 -1.59 -12.37
CA PHE A 51 12.32 -2.97 -12.09
C PHE A 51 12.79 -3.85 -13.24
N LYS A 52 13.39 -4.98 -12.94
CA LYS A 52 14.00 -5.88 -13.95
C LYS A 52 15.00 -5.15 -14.85
N GLY A 53 15.69 -4.13 -14.32
CA GLY A 53 16.73 -3.40 -15.02
C GLY A 53 16.23 -2.31 -15.98
N ASP A 54 14.93 -2.02 -16.00
CA ASP A 54 14.38 -0.99 -16.88
C ASP A 54 13.48 0.00 -16.12
N ALA A 55 13.15 1.10 -16.78
CA ALA A 55 12.35 2.19 -16.23
C ALA A 55 10.88 2.13 -16.67
N ASP A 56 10.40 1.00 -17.19
CA ASP A 56 8.99 0.86 -17.49
C ASP A 56 8.13 1.02 -16.22
N ASP A 57 6.86 1.28 -16.39
CA ASP A 57 5.94 1.56 -15.28
C ASP A 57 6.03 0.48 -14.20
N CYS A 58 6.25 0.90 -12.96
CA CYS A 58 6.30 0.00 -11.81
C CYS A 58 5.78 0.71 -10.55
N ALA A 59 5.45 -0.07 -9.54
CA ALA A 59 4.94 0.45 -8.28
C ALA A 59 5.37 -0.43 -7.11
N MET A 60 5.55 0.22 -5.96
CA MET A 60 5.83 -0.42 -4.67
C MET A 60 4.77 0.03 -3.68
N PHE A 61 4.11 -0.93 -3.05
CA PHE A 61 3.22 -0.71 -1.91
C PHE A 61 3.89 -1.27 -0.67
N ASP A 62 4.27 -0.40 0.24
CA ASP A 62 4.96 -0.75 1.48
C ASP A 62 3.96 -0.68 2.62
N VAL A 63 3.58 -1.84 3.15
CA VAL A 63 2.55 -1.97 4.17
C VAL A 63 3.20 -2.24 5.52
N SER A 64 2.93 -1.34 6.46
CA SER A 64 3.37 -1.48 7.86
C SER A 64 2.16 -1.64 8.74
N ILE A 65 2.18 -2.59 9.67
CA ILE A 65 1.10 -2.77 10.64
C ILE A 65 1.64 -2.91 12.06
N PHE A 66 0.84 -2.47 13.03
CA PHE A 66 1.03 -2.84 14.43
C PHE A 66 0.37 -4.19 14.65
N GLY A 67 1.12 -5.16 15.17
CA GLY A 67 0.67 -6.53 15.33
C GLY A 67 1.07 -7.41 14.17
N ALA A 68 0.30 -8.45 13.92
CA ALA A 68 0.59 -9.46 12.90
C ALA A 68 -0.70 -9.96 12.26
N ALA A 69 -0.57 -10.60 11.11
CA ALA A 69 -1.67 -11.24 10.42
C ALA A 69 -1.22 -12.57 9.82
N SER A 70 -2.19 -13.37 9.37
CA SER A 70 -1.89 -14.65 8.72
C SER A 70 -1.37 -14.44 7.29
N ASP A 71 -0.66 -15.43 6.77
CA ASP A 71 -0.20 -15.41 5.39
C ASP A 71 -1.38 -15.28 4.42
N SER A 72 -2.51 -15.93 4.71
CA SER A 72 -3.69 -15.85 3.86
C SER A 72 -4.31 -14.45 3.84
N ALA A 73 -4.26 -13.73 4.95
CA ALA A 73 -4.72 -12.33 4.99
C ALA A 73 -3.82 -11.43 4.15
N TYR A 74 -2.51 -11.61 4.23
CA TYR A 74 -1.57 -10.88 3.39
C TYR A 74 -1.71 -11.22 1.91
N ASP A 75 -1.94 -12.50 1.58
CA ASP A 75 -2.20 -12.90 0.19
C ASP A 75 -3.43 -12.20 -0.37
N ASP A 76 -4.50 -12.14 0.41
CA ASP A 76 -5.73 -11.44 0.01
C ASP A 76 -5.47 -9.94 -0.19
N LEU A 77 -4.76 -9.31 0.74
CA LEU A 77 -4.43 -7.89 0.62
C LEU A 77 -3.54 -7.63 -0.61
N THR A 78 -2.57 -8.48 -0.87
CA THR A 78 -1.70 -8.37 -2.06
C THR A 78 -2.53 -8.42 -3.36
N LYS A 79 -3.49 -9.33 -3.44
CA LYS A 79 -4.37 -9.42 -4.63
C LYS A 79 -5.18 -8.14 -4.82
N ARG A 80 -5.72 -7.60 -3.75
CA ARG A 80 -6.49 -6.35 -3.79
C ARG A 80 -5.61 -5.17 -4.19
N ILE A 81 -4.40 -5.08 -3.64
CA ILE A 81 -3.44 -4.02 -3.97
C ILE A 81 -2.99 -4.11 -5.43
N CYS A 82 -2.69 -5.29 -5.94
CA CYS A 82 -2.31 -5.46 -7.35
C CYS A 82 -3.44 -5.00 -8.28
N LYS A 83 -4.68 -5.28 -7.91
CA LYS A 83 -5.84 -4.79 -8.67
C LYS A 83 -5.92 -3.26 -8.67
N ILE A 84 -5.67 -2.64 -7.52
CA ILE A 84 -5.63 -1.17 -7.40
C ILE A 84 -4.51 -0.60 -8.29
N SER A 85 -3.34 -1.21 -8.27
CA SER A 85 -2.21 -0.79 -9.10
C SER A 85 -2.57 -0.82 -10.59
N GLU A 86 -3.22 -1.89 -11.05
CA GLU A 86 -3.66 -2.01 -12.44
C GLU A 86 -4.73 -0.98 -12.80
N GLU A 87 -5.77 -0.84 -11.97
CA GLU A 87 -6.91 0.01 -12.28
C GLU A 87 -6.60 1.50 -12.12
N ARG A 88 -5.82 1.87 -11.12
CA ARG A 88 -5.53 3.29 -10.83
C ARG A 88 -4.25 3.80 -11.45
N LEU A 89 -3.21 2.99 -11.48
CA LEU A 89 -1.90 3.41 -11.99
C LEU A 89 -1.61 2.88 -13.40
N GLY A 90 -2.37 1.89 -13.88
CA GLY A 90 -2.04 1.23 -15.14
C GLY A 90 -0.77 0.40 -15.04
N VAL A 91 -0.36 0.02 -13.83
CA VAL A 91 0.84 -0.79 -13.59
C VAL A 91 0.43 -2.25 -13.45
N PRO A 92 0.94 -3.15 -14.30
CA PRO A 92 0.59 -4.57 -14.20
C PRO A 92 1.00 -5.17 -12.86
N ALA A 93 0.27 -6.19 -12.41
CA ALA A 93 0.62 -6.93 -11.20
C ALA A 93 2.06 -7.46 -11.23
N ALA A 94 2.52 -7.88 -12.41
CA ALA A 94 3.90 -8.38 -12.58
C ALA A 94 4.98 -7.31 -12.35
N ARG A 95 4.61 -6.04 -12.31
CA ARG A 95 5.52 -4.92 -12.06
C ARG A 95 5.14 -4.15 -10.78
N THR A 96 4.40 -4.81 -9.91
CA THR A 96 3.96 -4.26 -8.62
C THR A 96 4.50 -5.12 -7.49
N TYR A 97 5.28 -4.52 -6.61
CA TYR A 97 5.69 -5.17 -5.37
C TYR A 97 4.80 -4.70 -4.23
N VAL A 98 4.49 -5.64 -3.34
CA VAL A 98 3.83 -5.35 -2.06
C VAL A 98 4.68 -5.99 -0.99
N LYS A 99 5.15 -5.21 -0.03
CA LYS A 99 5.90 -5.76 1.09
C LYS A 99 5.24 -5.41 2.41
N TYR A 100 5.48 -6.23 3.41
CA TYR A 100 4.83 -6.15 4.71
C TYR A 100 5.86 -6.08 5.82
N SER A 101 5.60 -5.21 6.79
CA SER A 101 6.40 -5.13 8.01
C SER A 101 5.46 -5.13 9.20
N GLU A 102 5.81 -5.92 10.22
CA GLU A 102 5.04 -6.05 11.44
C GLU A 102 5.80 -5.40 12.58
N TYR A 103 5.11 -4.64 13.42
CA TYR A 103 5.71 -3.91 14.53
C TYR A 103 5.04 -4.30 15.83
N THR A 104 5.85 -4.41 16.88
CA THR A 104 5.36 -4.66 18.24
C THR A 104 5.26 -3.36 19.05
N THR A 105 5.78 -2.26 18.51
CA THR A 105 5.73 -0.95 19.13
C THR A 105 5.24 0.06 18.10
N TRP A 106 4.23 0.84 18.47
CA TRP A 106 3.62 1.83 17.59
C TRP A 106 3.17 3.02 18.41
N GLY A 107 3.58 4.21 18.02
CA GLY A 107 3.23 5.44 18.74
C GLY A 107 2.02 6.13 18.11
N TRP A 108 1.10 6.53 18.97
CA TRP A 108 -0.06 7.35 18.58
C TRP A 108 -0.53 8.14 19.81
N ASN A 109 -0.90 9.39 19.58
CA ASN A 109 -1.50 10.24 20.60
C ASN A 109 -0.66 10.31 21.90
N ASN A 110 0.63 10.59 21.75
CA ASN A 110 1.62 10.75 22.83
C ASN A 110 1.97 9.48 23.60
N MET A 111 1.59 8.31 23.12
CA MET A 111 1.90 7.06 23.83
C MET A 111 2.19 5.93 22.82
N ASN A 112 2.81 4.90 23.29
CA ASN A 112 3.06 3.68 22.51
C ASN A 112 2.14 2.56 22.98
N PHE A 113 1.85 1.70 22.02
CA PHE A 113 1.10 0.47 22.31
C PHE A 113 2.03 -0.69 22.54
#